data_a5e05f83a9ef91c2c7302720458855b0
#
_entry.id   a5e05f83a9ef91c2c7302720458855b0
#
_cell.length_a   1.000
_cell.length_b   1.000
_cell.length_c   1.000
_cell.angle_alpha   90.00
_cell.angle_beta   90.00
_cell.angle_gamma   90.00
#
_symmetry.space_group_name_H-M   'P 1'
#
loop_
_entity.id
_entity.type
_entity.pdbx_description
1 polymer ?
#
loop_
_entity_poly.entity_id
_entity_poly.type
_entity_poly.pdbx_seq_one_letter_code
_entity_poly.pdbx_strand_id
1 'polypeptide(L)'
;MRKFLIAGALLAAAMSTAAFAARQDFTVTNHTGHTIVTLNVSPHTDTRWGPDILGRDTLANGEQAEVTFDRNEDQCSWDIKVTYDDGTANDLRAVDLCHTTEVEFTA
;
A
#
# COMPACT_ATOMS: atom_id res chain seq x y z
N MET A 1 -4.92 -9.24 -9.19
CA MET A 1 -5.10 -8.86 -8.86
C MET A 1 -5.94 -8.78 -8.84
N ARG A 2 -6.11 -8.84 -9.16
CA ARG A 2 -6.66 -8.38 -9.26
C ARG A 2 -7.62 -8.62 -8.91
N LYS A 3 -7.89 -8.58 -8.94
CA LYS A 3 -8.63 -8.51 -8.77
C LYS A 3 -9.28 -9.11 -8.08
N PHE A 4 -9.31 -9.24 -8.06
CA PHE A 4 -9.67 -9.45 -7.51
C PHE A 4 -10.20 -9.70 -6.72
N LEU A 5 -10.44 -9.66 -6.80
CA LEU A 5 -10.73 -9.49 -6.16
C LEU A 5 -11.40 -9.69 -5.61
N ILE A 6 -11.67 -9.76 -5.70
CA ILE A 6 -12.13 -9.62 -5.21
C ILE A 6 -12.81 -10.01 -4.67
N ALA A 7 -12.99 -10.16 -4.74
CA ALA A 7 -13.36 -10.32 -4.20
C ALA A 7 -13.82 -10.72 -3.62
N GLY A 8 -13.96 -10.84 -3.73
CA GLY A 8 -14.17 -10.97 -3.00
C GLY A 8 -14.51 -11.37 -2.41
N ALA A 9 -14.72 -11.44 -2.45
CA ALA A 9 -14.89 -11.51 -1.70
C ALA A 9 -15.37 -11.88 -1.06
N LEU A 10 -15.70 -12.06 -1.09
CA LEU A 10 -15.98 -12.06 -0.42
C LEU A 10 -16.25 -12.52 0.44
N LEU A 11 -16.52 -12.83 0.62
CA LEU A 11 -16.63 -12.90 1.49
C LEU A 11 -16.50 -13.44 2.45
N ALA A 12 -16.61 -13.73 2.26
CA ALA A 12 -16.77 -14.11 3.40
C ALA A 12 -15.84 -14.24 4.30
N ALA A 13 -15.52 -14.58 4.07
CA ALA A 13 -14.78 -14.75 4.91
C ALA A 13 -14.23 -13.95 5.65
N ALA A 14 -14.30 -13.65 5.34
CA ALA A 14 -13.71 -12.98 5.92
C ALA A 14 -13.58 -12.73 7.13
N MET A 15 -14.06 -12.80 7.55
CA MET A 15 -14.22 -12.54 8.74
C MET A 15 -13.19 -12.76 9.64
N SER A 16 -12.92 -13.74 9.96
CA SER A 16 -11.93 -14.06 10.95
C SER A 16 -10.56 -13.58 10.54
N THR A 17 -10.35 -13.35 9.29
CA THR A 17 -9.05 -12.90 8.85
C THR A 17 -8.68 -11.53 9.37
N ALA A 18 -9.67 -10.70 9.67
CA ALA A 18 -9.36 -9.39 10.19
C ALA A 18 -8.63 -9.46 11.52
N ALA A 19 -8.84 -10.52 12.28
CA ALA A 19 -8.17 -10.65 13.58
C ALA A 19 -6.67 -10.86 13.46
N PHE A 20 -6.19 -11.24 12.28
CA PHE A 20 -4.78 -11.53 12.08
C PHE A 20 -4.07 -10.49 11.22
N ALA A 21 -4.77 -9.42 10.84
CA ALA A 21 -4.14 -8.37 10.06
C ALA A 21 -3.19 -7.59 10.94
N ALA A 22 -2.03 -7.23 10.40
CA ALA A 22 -1.12 -6.36 11.11
C ALA A 22 -1.73 -4.97 11.22
N ARG A 23 -1.36 -4.24 12.26
CA ARG A 23 -1.92 -2.93 12.50
C ARG A 23 -1.60 -1.94 11.41
N GLN A 24 -0.50 -2.15 10.69
CA GLN A 24 -0.04 -1.25 9.63
C GLN A 24 -0.54 -1.63 8.26
N ASP A 25 -1.35 -2.70 8.15
CA ASP A 25 -1.92 -3.06 6.85
C ASP A 25 -2.83 -1.95 6.35
N PHE A 26 -2.73 -1.67 5.05
CA PHE A 26 -3.52 -0.58 4.47
C PHE A 26 -3.80 -0.87 3.00
N THR A 27 -4.77 -0.14 2.46
CA THR A 27 -5.12 -0.20 1.05
C THR A 27 -4.58 1.07 0.39
N VAL A 28 -3.86 0.91 -0.71
CA VAL A 28 -3.41 2.04 -1.51
C VAL A 28 -4.27 2.13 -2.76
N THR A 29 -4.73 3.35 -3.07
CA THR A 29 -5.58 3.61 -4.23
C THR A 29 -4.87 4.60 -5.14
N ASN A 30 -4.90 4.32 -6.43
CA ASN A 30 -4.25 5.16 -7.45
C ASN A 30 -5.30 5.99 -8.19
N HIS A 31 -5.33 7.30 -7.94
CA HIS A 31 -6.16 8.25 -8.68
C HIS A 31 -5.30 9.34 -9.29
N THR A 32 -4.16 8.96 -9.87
CA THR A 32 -3.19 9.95 -10.36
C THR A 32 -3.27 10.19 -11.87
N GLY A 33 -3.99 9.33 -12.58
CA GLY A 33 -4.00 9.39 -14.04
C GLY A 33 -2.85 8.65 -14.68
N HIS A 34 -1.94 8.08 -13.88
CA HIS A 34 -0.76 7.34 -14.37
C HIS A 34 -0.73 5.97 -13.71
N THR A 35 0.01 5.05 -14.32
CA THR A 35 0.21 3.73 -13.71
C THR A 35 1.36 3.82 -12.72
N ILE A 36 1.13 3.30 -11.52
CA ILE A 36 2.18 3.16 -10.50
C ILE A 36 2.93 1.88 -10.80
N VAL A 37 4.24 1.97 -10.98
CA VAL A 37 5.07 0.81 -11.31
C VAL A 37 5.87 0.31 -10.13
N THR A 38 6.13 1.15 -9.12
CA THR A 38 6.76 0.69 -7.87
C THR A 38 6.07 1.35 -6.68
N LEU A 39 6.06 0.62 -5.56
CA LEU A 39 5.54 1.11 -4.30
C LEU A 39 6.53 0.73 -3.22
N ASN A 40 7.16 1.73 -2.60
CA ASN A 40 8.14 1.51 -1.54
C ASN A 40 7.56 2.01 -0.23
N VAL A 41 7.74 1.21 0.83
CA VAL A 41 7.25 1.56 2.17
C VAL A 41 8.41 1.35 3.13
N SER A 42 8.69 2.37 3.94
CA SER A 42 9.82 2.32 4.87
C SER A 42 9.42 3.00 6.17
N PRO A 43 9.95 2.52 7.31
CA PRO A 43 9.77 3.25 8.56
C PRO A 43 10.29 4.68 8.40
N HIS A 44 9.58 5.62 8.97
CA HIS A 44 9.96 7.04 8.83
C HIS A 44 11.37 7.32 9.34
N THR A 45 11.86 6.50 10.27
CA THR A 45 13.20 6.68 10.82
C THR A 45 14.30 6.15 9.91
N ASP A 46 13.97 5.38 8.89
CA ASP A 46 14.98 4.86 7.96
C ASP A 46 15.35 5.92 6.94
N THR A 47 16.61 5.87 6.51
CA THR A 47 17.13 6.80 5.52
C THR A 47 17.05 6.24 4.10
N ARG A 48 16.63 4.99 3.95
CA ARG A 48 16.57 4.33 2.66
C ARG A 48 15.19 3.74 2.44
N TRP A 49 14.77 3.71 1.18
CA TRP A 49 13.51 3.11 0.83
C TRP A 49 13.61 1.59 0.87
N GLY A 50 12.53 0.96 1.33
CA GLY A 50 12.42 -0.47 1.32
C GLY A 50 12.18 -1.00 -0.09
N PRO A 51 12.00 -2.32 -0.22
CA PRO A 51 11.78 -2.93 -1.53
C PRO A 51 10.44 -2.53 -2.13
N ASP A 52 10.29 -2.80 -3.42
CA ASP A 52 9.04 -2.56 -4.13
C ASP A 52 8.02 -3.60 -3.68
N ILE A 53 6.98 -3.15 -3.02
CA ILE A 53 5.92 -4.02 -2.50
C ILE A 53 5.11 -4.63 -3.64
N LEU A 54 4.96 -3.94 -4.76
CA LEU A 54 4.19 -4.45 -5.89
C LEU A 54 4.91 -5.59 -6.63
N GLY A 55 6.24 -5.66 -6.51
CA GLY A 55 7.01 -6.67 -7.19
C GLY A 55 6.87 -6.55 -8.70
N ARG A 56 6.32 -7.56 -9.34
CA ARG A 56 6.09 -7.52 -10.78
C ARG A 56 4.82 -6.80 -11.17
N ASP A 57 3.93 -6.59 -10.21
CA ASP A 57 2.64 -6.01 -10.51
C ASP A 57 2.74 -4.51 -10.63
N THR A 58 1.79 -3.93 -11.32
CA THR A 58 1.62 -2.50 -11.41
C THR A 58 0.23 -2.16 -10.94
N LEU A 59 0.00 -0.88 -10.66
CA LEU A 59 -1.30 -0.41 -10.17
C LEU A 59 -1.79 0.66 -11.13
N ALA A 60 -2.75 0.32 -11.96
CA ALA A 60 -3.27 1.26 -12.95
C ALA A 60 -4.11 2.33 -12.28
N ASN A 61 -4.32 3.42 -13.00
CA ASN A 61 -5.19 4.48 -12.51
C ASN A 61 -6.59 3.91 -12.22
N GLY A 62 -7.11 4.21 -11.05
CA GLY A 62 -8.41 3.71 -10.60
C GLY A 62 -8.36 2.40 -9.86
N GLU A 63 -7.19 1.77 -9.78
CA GLU A 63 -7.04 0.50 -9.07
C GLU A 63 -6.58 0.72 -7.65
N GLN A 64 -6.80 -0.29 -6.83
CA GLN A 64 -6.30 -0.30 -5.45
C GLN A 64 -5.65 -1.64 -5.15
N ALA A 65 -4.74 -1.62 -4.18
CA ALA A 65 -4.02 -2.81 -3.75
C ALA A 65 -3.93 -2.81 -2.23
N GLU A 66 -3.95 -4.02 -1.67
CA GLU A 66 -3.74 -4.17 -0.23
C GLU A 66 -2.27 -4.38 0.05
N VAL A 67 -1.74 -3.64 1.01
CA VAL A 67 -0.38 -3.76 1.47
C VAL A 67 -0.40 -4.38 2.85
N THR A 68 0.28 -5.50 2.99
CA THR A 68 0.31 -6.21 4.26
C THR A 68 1.74 -6.24 4.79
N PHE A 69 1.84 -6.26 6.11
CA PHE A 69 3.11 -6.31 6.82
C PHE A 69 3.22 -7.62 7.57
N ASP A 70 4.39 -8.22 7.55
CA ASP A 70 4.60 -9.51 8.19
C ASP A 70 5.72 -9.48 9.22
N ARG A 71 6.02 -8.33 9.78
CA ARG A 71 7.08 -8.19 10.75
C ARG A 71 6.60 -7.43 11.97
N ASN A 72 7.48 -7.34 12.98
CA ASN A 72 7.14 -6.67 14.22
C ASN A 72 6.75 -5.22 13.97
N GLU A 73 5.62 -4.83 14.51
CA GLU A 73 4.98 -3.58 14.15
C GLU A 73 4.86 -2.61 15.32
N ASP A 74 5.97 -2.36 15.98
CA ASP A 74 6.00 -1.29 16.99
C ASP A 74 6.06 0.09 16.34
N GLN A 75 6.45 0.14 15.07
CA GLN A 75 6.59 1.39 14.35
C GLN A 75 5.25 1.79 13.75
N CYS A 76 4.80 3.02 14.00
CA CYS A 76 3.57 3.52 13.44
C CYS A 76 3.77 4.52 12.31
N SER A 77 4.88 5.23 12.31
CA SER A 77 5.13 6.29 11.34
C SER A 77 5.91 5.74 10.16
N TRP A 78 5.35 5.82 8.97
CA TRP A 78 5.91 5.20 7.76
C TRP A 78 5.93 6.20 6.63
N ASP A 79 6.90 6.03 5.73
CA ASP A 79 6.98 6.78 4.49
C ASP A 79 6.55 5.87 3.35
N ILE A 80 5.80 6.41 2.41
CA ILE A 80 5.26 5.66 1.28
C ILE A 80 5.63 6.43 0.00
N LYS A 81 6.26 5.74 -0.95
CA LYS A 81 6.66 6.34 -2.20
C LYS A 81 6.11 5.53 -3.36
N VAL A 82 5.55 6.21 -4.35
CA VAL A 82 5.13 5.58 -5.59
C VAL A 82 5.93 6.17 -6.74
N THR A 83 6.30 5.32 -7.69
CA THR A 83 6.94 5.74 -8.93
C THR A 83 6.01 5.40 -10.06
N TYR A 84 5.84 6.35 -10.99
CA TYR A 84 4.91 6.21 -12.09
C TYR A 84 5.62 5.73 -13.35
N ASP A 85 4.83 5.33 -14.33
CA ASP A 85 5.35 4.79 -15.59
C ASP A 85 6.12 5.81 -16.42
N ASP A 86 5.97 7.11 -16.12
CA ASP A 86 6.74 8.16 -16.79
C ASP A 86 8.04 8.50 -16.06
N GLY A 87 8.37 7.75 -14.99
CA GLY A 87 9.60 7.96 -14.24
C GLY A 87 9.49 8.97 -13.11
N THR A 88 8.38 9.68 -12.99
CA THR A 88 8.21 10.61 -11.87
C THR A 88 7.74 9.86 -10.65
N ALA A 89 7.81 10.51 -9.49
CA ALA A 89 7.48 9.87 -8.22
C ALA A 89 6.82 10.86 -7.28
N ASN A 90 6.02 10.33 -6.36
CA ASN A 90 5.44 11.08 -5.25
C ASN A 90 5.67 10.29 -3.98
N ASP A 91 5.73 11.00 -2.85
CA ASP A 91 5.83 10.32 -1.58
C ASP A 91 4.95 11.00 -0.53
N LEU A 92 4.58 10.20 0.47
CA LEU A 92 3.89 10.66 1.68
C LEU A 92 4.79 10.30 2.85
N ARG A 93 5.04 11.27 3.72
CA ARG A 93 5.97 11.08 4.83
C ARG A 93 5.20 11.03 6.14
N ALA A 94 5.71 10.19 7.05
CA ALA A 94 5.21 10.11 8.41
C ALA A 94 3.71 9.78 8.46
N VAL A 95 3.29 8.84 7.65
CA VAL A 95 1.91 8.36 7.66
C VAL A 95 1.73 7.45 8.86
N ASP A 96 0.70 7.70 9.67
CA ASP A 96 0.43 6.88 10.85
C ASP A 96 -0.37 5.65 10.42
N LEU A 97 0.32 4.58 10.11
CA LEU A 97 -0.32 3.35 9.63
C LEU A 97 -0.94 2.53 10.76
N CYS A 98 -0.73 2.92 12.02
CA CYS A 98 -1.45 2.30 13.12
C CYS A 98 -2.91 2.73 13.17
N HIS A 99 -3.22 3.88 12.58
CA HIS A 99 -4.57 4.45 12.60
C HIS A 99 -5.12 4.76 11.21
N THR A 100 -4.30 4.60 10.17
CA THR A 100 -4.71 4.86 8.79
C THR A 100 -4.80 3.53 8.05
N THR A 101 -5.96 3.25 7.46
CA THR A 101 -6.17 2.00 6.75
C THR A 101 -6.30 2.20 5.24
N GLU A 102 -6.39 3.45 4.79
CA GLU A 102 -6.50 3.75 3.36
C GLU A 102 -5.60 4.92 3.03
N VAL A 103 -4.85 4.76 1.95
CA VAL A 103 -3.96 5.79 1.45
C VAL A 103 -4.26 5.99 -0.02
N GLU A 104 -4.50 7.24 -0.41
CA GLU A 104 -4.83 7.55 -1.79
C GLU A 104 -3.79 8.49 -2.38
N PHE A 105 -3.30 8.15 -3.58
CA PHE A 105 -2.45 9.05 -4.34
C PHE A 105 -3.30 9.71 -5.43
N THR A 106 -3.24 11.02 -5.51
CA THR A 106 -3.97 11.81 -6.50
C THR A 106 -3.00 12.64 -7.32
N ALA A 107 -3.49 13.07 -8.48
CA ALA A 107 -2.68 13.91 -9.37
C ALA A 107 -2.47 15.30 -8.80
#